data_859fbc1818f235e9090d0be6833e28f1
#
_entry.id   859fbc1818f235e9090d0be6833e28f1
#
_cell.length_a   1.000
_cell.length_b   1.000
_cell.length_c   1.000
_cell.angle_alpha   90.00
_cell.angle_beta   90.00
_cell.angle_gamma   90.00
#
_symmetry.space_group_name_H-M   'P 1'
#
loop_
_entity.id
_entity.type
_entity.pdbx_description
1 polymer ?
#
loop_
_entity_poly.entity_id
_entity_poly.type
_entity_poly.pdbx_seq_one_letter_code
_entity_poly.pdbx_strand_id
1 'polypeptide(L)'
;NIRKKSYEARYGWFKDNENELDDIYDKLVKLRHKIATTLGYDNFIELGYYRMGRSDYGPKEVANFRKQIVDHVIPIVTKLHEQKKEILGLDELYFYDGINFKDGDPKPKGSPGELVKSAQEMYHELSPETGEFFDTMVNEELMDLVNRDGKRPGGFCTSFPKYDRPYIFSNFNGTDHDITVLTHEAGHAFQNYS
;
A
#
# COMPACT_ATOMS: atom_id res chain seq x y z
N ASN A 1 23.75 -4.82 -12.59
CA ASN A 1 22.42 -5.02 -12.09
C ASN A 1 21.58 -3.75 -12.32
N ILE A 2 20.52 -3.85 -13.15
CA ILE A 2 19.68 -2.70 -13.54
C ILE A 2 18.96 -2.13 -12.31
N ARG A 3 18.43 -2.98 -11.41
CA ARG A 3 17.74 -2.53 -10.18
C ARG A 3 18.67 -1.66 -9.33
N LYS A 4 19.89 -2.12 -9.05
CA LYS A 4 20.88 -1.33 -8.29
C LYS A 4 21.09 0.05 -8.90
N LYS A 5 21.35 0.12 -10.22
CA LYS A 5 21.54 1.40 -10.93
C LYS A 5 20.31 2.31 -10.86
N SER A 6 19.10 1.75 -10.96
CA SER A 6 17.87 2.52 -10.83
C SER A 6 17.71 3.11 -9.44
N TYR A 7 18.01 2.34 -8.40
CA TYR A 7 18.00 2.82 -7.01
C TYR A 7 19.08 3.88 -6.77
N GLU A 8 20.30 3.64 -7.24
CA GLU A 8 21.39 4.61 -7.12
C GLU A 8 21.05 5.96 -7.79
N ALA A 9 20.44 5.93 -8.99
CA ALA A 9 20.00 7.14 -9.66
C ALA A 9 18.87 7.87 -8.89
N ARG A 10 17.88 7.12 -8.39
CA ARG A 10 16.78 7.68 -7.61
C ARG A 10 17.27 8.32 -6.31
N TYR A 11 18.05 7.58 -5.52
CA TYR A 11 18.53 8.09 -4.23
C TYR A 11 19.66 9.09 -4.34
N GLY A 12 20.42 9.05 -5.46
CA GLY A 12 21.36 10.12 -5.80
C GLY A 12 20.64 11.44 -5.95
N TRP A 13 19.50 11.48 -6.62
CA TRP A 13 18.71 12.71 -6.73
C TRP A 13 18.28 13.25 -5.35
N PHE A 14 17.82 12.38 -4.44
CA PHE A 14 17.47 12.79 -3.07
C PHE A 14 18.66 13.37 -2.32
N LYS A 15 19.84 12.74 -2.45
CA LYS A 15 21.07 13.22 -1.85
C LYS A 15 21.51 14.58 -2.42
N ASP A 16 21.40 14.77 -3.72
CA ASP A 16 21.76 16.03 -4.38
C ASP A 16 20.81 17.18 -4.00
N ASN A 17 19.59 16.87 -3.57
CA ASN A 17 18.57 17.84 -3.17
C ASN A 17 18.29 17.81 -1.65
N GLU A 18 19.14 17.17 -0.85
CA GLU A 18 18.95 16.94 0.60
C GLU A 18 18.66 18.25 1.35
N ASN A 19 19.46 19.27 1.14
CA ASN A 19 19.30 20.55 1.83
C ASN A 19 17.94 21.23 1.55
N GLU A 20 17.46 21.17 0.31
CA GLU A 20 16.15 21.74 -0.04
C GLU A 20 15.01 20.94 0.58
N LEU A 21 15.09 19.62 0.53
CA LEU A 21 14.10 18.73 1.13
C LEU A 21 14.03 18.88 2.64
N ASP A 22 15.17 18.97 3.31
CA ASP A 22 15.25 19.19 4.76
C ASP A 22 14.70 20.55 5.17
N ASP A 23 15.00 21.61 4.41
CA ASP A 23 14.45 22.95 4.65
C ASP A 23 12.91 22.98 4.50
N ILE A 24 12.36 22.31 3.47
CA ILE A 24 10.92 22.15 3.30
C ILE A 24 10.31 21.38 4.47
N TYR A 25 10.92 20.28 4.87
CA TYR A 25 10.43 19.46 5.98
C TYR A 25 10.45 20.23 7.30
N ASP A 26 11.54 20.93 7.60
CA ASP A 26 11.68 21.76 8.81
C ASP A 26 10.60 22.87 8.85
N LYS A 27 10.39 23.55 7.73
CA LYS A 27 9.32 24.57 7.61
C LYS A 27 7.93 23.95 7.85
N LEU A 28 7.64 22.76 7.33
CA LEU A 28 6.38 22.05 7.58
C LEU A 28 6.20 21.70 9.05
N VAL A 29 7.24 21.20 9.73
CA VAL A 29 7.19 20.89 11.16
C VAL A 29 6.92 22.14 11.98
N LYS A 30 7.64 23.25 11.72
CA LYS A 30 7.45 24.52 12.41
C LYS A 30 6.05 25.09 12.19
N LEU A 31 5.54 25.03 10.94
CA LEU A 31 4.19 25.51 10.63
C LEU A 31 3.11 24.68 11.34
N ARG A 32 3.24 23.36 11.33
CA ARG A 32 2.30 22.47 12.03
C ARG A 32 2.31 22.71 13.54
N HIS A 33 3.50 22.89 14.13
CA HIS A 33 3.61 23.26 15.54
C HIS A 33 2.91 24.58 15.84
N LYS A 34 3.14 25.61 15.01
CA LYS A 34 2.47 26.92 15.14
C LYS A 34 0.95 26.79 15.04
N ILE A 35 0.43 25.99 14.11
CA ILE A 35 -1.02 25.72 13.98
C ILE A 35 -1.56 25.11 15.29
N ALA A 36 -0.89 24.07 15.81
CA ALA A 36 -1.30 23.40 17.01
C ALA A 36 -1.32 24.32 18.22
N THR A 37 -0.25 25.07 18.45
CA THR A 37 -0.14 26.00 19.59
C THR A 37 -1.14 27.17 19.48
N THR A 38 -1.44 27.64 18.28
CA THR A 38 -2.49 28.66 18.05
C THR A 38 -3.88 28.12 18.43
N LEU A 39 -4.11 26.82 18.27
CA LEU A 39 -5.37 26.16 18.65
C LEU A 39 -5.40 25.69 20.11
N GLY A 40 -4.36 25.94 20.90
CA GLY A 40 -4.32 25.61 22.32
C GLY A 40 -3.73 24.22 22.65
N TYR A 41 -3.12 23.54 21.67
CA TYR A 41 -2.40 22.27 21.90
C TYR A 41 -0.93 22.53 22.25
N ASP A 42 -0.32 21.67 23.05
CA ASP A 42 1.12 21.76 23.39
C ASP A 42 2.02 21.55 22.18
N ASN A 43 1.61 20.71 21.25
CA ASN A 43 2.30 20.38 20.00
C ASN A 43 1.34 19.77 18.97
N PHE A 44 1.86 19.42 17.78
CA PHE A 44 1.03 18.90 16.69
C PHE A 44 0.59 17.43 16.86
N ILE A 45 1.05 16.69 17.85
CA ILE A 45 0.81 15.23 17.94
C ILE A 45 -0.69 14.95 18.09
N GLU A 46 -1.34 15.52 19.09
CA GLU A 46 -2.77 15.31 19.35
C GLU A 46 -3.63 15.82 18.18
N LEU A 47 -3.39 17.05 17.75
CA LEU A 47 -4.08 17.62 16.59
C LEU A 47 -3.87 16.77 15.32
N GLY A 48 -2.67 16.20 15.15
CA GLY A 48 -2.36 15.29 14.05
C GLY A 48 -3.21 14.02 14.07
N TYR A 49 -3.47 13.46 15.24
CA TYR A 49 -4.37 12.32 15.39
C TYR A 49 -5.81 12.66 14.99
N TYR A 50 -6.35 13.79 15.47
CA TYR A 50 -7.69 14.24 15.06
C TYR A 50 -7.79 14.49 13.56
N ARG A 51 -6.77 15.10 12.94
CA ARG A 51 -6.72 15.32 11.49
C ARG A 51 -6.66 14.05 10.66
N MET A 52 -6.23 12.94 11.24
CA MET A 52 -6.27 11.61 10.63
C MET A 52 -7.56 10.84 10.96
N GLY A 53 -8.57 11.48 11.56
CA GLY A 53 -9.81 10.83 11.98
C GLY A 53 -9.65 9.86 13.15
N ARG A 54 -8.54 9.94 13.89
CA ARG A 54 -8.24 9.06 15.02
C ARG A 54 -8.72 9.69 16.33
N SER A 55 -10.00 9.53 16.61
CA SER A 55 -10.67 10.09 17.80
C SER A 55 -10.70 9.13 18.99
N ASP A 56 -10.65 7.81 18.75
CA ASP A 56 -10.87 6.79 19.78
C ASP A 56 -9.58 6.27 20.42
N TYR A 57 -8.43 6.60 19.82
CA TYR A 57 -7.12 6.19 20.30
C TYR A 57 -6.06 7.25 20.01
N GLY A 58 -5.00 7.26 20.82
CA GLY A 58 -3.93 8.25 20.77
C GLY A 58 -2.53 7.64 20.64
N PRO A 59 -1.49 8.45 20.87
CA PRO A 59 -0.09 8.03 20.77
C PRO A 59 0.28 6.86 21.67
N LYS A 60 -0.37 6.72 22.84
CA LYS A 60 -0.10 5.64 23.80
C LYS A 60 -0.53 4.28 23.26
N GLU A 61 -1.74 4.19 22.73
CA GLU A 61 -2.28 2.97 22.12
C GLU A 61 -1.45 2.57 20.91
N VAL A 62 -1.07 3.54 20.07
CA VAL A 62 -0.19 3.30 18.91
C VAL A 62 1.22 2.90 19.34
N ALA A 63 1.75 3.43 20.45
CA ALA A 63 3.04 3.00 20.99
C ALA A 63 3.00 1.52 21.44
N ASN A 64 1.91 1.10 22.07
CA ASN A 64 1.71 -0.30 22.44
C ASN A 64 1.61 -1.19 21.19
N PHE A 65 0.85 -0.77 20.18
CA PHE A 65 0.76 -1.49 18.90
C PHE A 65 2.15 -1.66 18.25
N ARG A 66 2.95 -0.59 18.16
CA ARG A 66 4.33 -0.66 17.65
C ARG A 66 5.21 -1.60 18.45
N LYS A 67 5.03 -1.62 19.79
CA LYS A 67 5.77 -2.56 20.65
C LYS A 67 5.43 -4.01 20.30
N GLN A 68 4.17 -4.34 20.07
CA GLN A 68 3.76 -5.68 19.62
C GLN A 68 4.41 -6.06 18.27
N ILE A 69 4.48 -5.11 17.33
CA ILE A 69 5.18 -5.34 16.06
C ILE A 69 6.66 -5.66 16.31
N VAL A 70 7.34 -4.88 17.14
CA VAL A 70 8.76 -5.10 17.44
C VAL A 70 9.00 -6.45 18.14
N ASP A 71 8.17 -6.78 19.10
CA ASP A 71 8.36 -7.96 19.92
C ASP A 71 7.98 -9.27 19.18
N HIS A 72 7.00 -9.24 18.30
CA HIS A 72 6.41 -10.45 17.72
C HIS A 72 6.53 -10.55 16.19
N VAL A 73 6.43 -9.45 15.46
CA VAL A 73 6.45 -9.48 13.98
C VAL A 73 7.88 -9.40 13.45
N ILE A 74 8.69 -8.48 13.96
CA ILE A 74 10.07 -8.31 13.48
C ILE A 74 10.92 -9.59 13.58
N PRO A 75 10.86 -10.42 14.66
CA PRO A 75 11.59 -11.67 14.70
C PRO A 75 11.20 -12.66 13.59
N ILE A 76 9.91 -12.65 13.18
CA ILE A 76 9.44 -13.49 12.07
C ILE A 76 9.97 -12.98 10.75
N VAL A 77 9.86 -11.66 10.52
CA VAL A 77 10.37 -11.02 9.28
C VAL A 77 11.88 -11.22 9.14
N THR A 78 12.63 -11.16 10.25
CA THR A 78 14.08 -11.42 10.25
C THR A 78 14.38 -12.85 9.76
N LYS A 79 13.64 -13.84 10.24
CA LYS A 79 13.79 -15.23 9.77
C LYS A 79 13.46 -15.38 8.29
N LEU A 80 12.40 -14.70 7.81
CA LEU A 80 12.04 -14.70 6.39
C LEU A 80 13.12 -14.06 5.53
N HIS A 81 13.76 -12.99 6.00
CA HIS A 81 14.89 -12.38 5.32
C HIS A 81 16.10 -13.30 5.24
N GLU A 82 16.43 -14.03 6.32
CA GLU A 82 17.52 -15.03 6.28
C GLU A 82 17.20 -16.15 5.29
N GLN A 83 15.99 -16.69 5.29
CA GLN A 83 15.55 -17.67 4.30
C GLN A 83 15.63 -17.14 2.86
N LYS A 84 15.19 -15.90 2.64
CA LYS A 84 15.31 -15.24 1.34
C LYS A 84 16.77 -15.11 0.89
N LYS A 85 17.65 -14.72 1.80
CA LYS A 85 19.09 -14.64 1.55
C LYS A 85 19.67 -15.99 1.09
N GLU A 86 19.31 -17.08 1.78
CA GLU A 86 19.70 -18.45 1.42
C GLU A 86 19.14 -18.86 0.05
N ILE A 87 17.84 -18.65 -0.21
CA ILE A 87 17.18 -18.95 -1.48
C ILE A 87 17.88 -18.24 -2.65
N LEU A 88 18.22 -16.98 -2.47
CA LEU A 88 18.88 -16.17 -3.51
C LEU A 88 20.38 -16.46 -3.63
N GLY A 89 20.98 -17.11 -2.62
CA GLY A 89 22.42 -17.39 -2.56
C GLY A 89 23.25 -16.12 -2.40
N LEU A 90 22.77 -15.19 -1.57
CA LEU A 90 23.42 -13.90 -1.30
C LEU A 90 24.08 -13.91 0.09
N ASP A 91 25.21 -13.24 0.21
CA ASP A 91 25.86 -13.02 1.52
C ASP A 91 25.11 -11.95 2.33
N GLU A 92 24.56 -10.95 1.65
CA GLU A 92 23.78 -9.87 2.23
C GLU A 92 22.57 -9.54 1.35
N LEU A 93 21.44 -9.13 1.98
CA LEU A 93 20.28 -8.57 1.30
C LEU A 93 20.37 -7.06 1.29
N TYR A 94 20.21 -6.50 0.10
CA TYR A 94 20.10 -5.06 -0.07
C TYR A 94 18.65 -4.67 -0.42
N PHE A 95 18.28 -3.44 -0.14
CA PHE A 95 16.94 -2.91 -0.42
C PHE A 95 16.50 -3.00 -1.89
N TYR A 96 17.42 -3.16 -2.82
CA TYR A 96 17.12 -3.40 -4.25
C TYR A 96 16.97 -4.89 -4.61
N ASP A 97 17.13 -5.82 -3.67
CA ASP A 97 16.90 -7.26 -3.87
C ASP A 97 15.42 -7.59 -3.65
N GLY A 98 14.58 -7.02 -4.54
CA GLY A 98 13.12 -7.10 -4.44
C GLY A 98 12.50 -8.45 -4.84
N ILE A 99 13.27 -9.38 -5.46
CA ILE A 99 12.78 -10.71 -5.82
C ILE A 99 12.95 -11.69 -4.65
N ASN A 100 12.09 -12.70 -4.58
CA ASN A 100 12.13 -13.72 -3.53
C ASN A 100 12.72 -15.04 -4.01
N PHE A 101 12.77 -15.29 -5.30
CA PHE A 101 13.27 -16.53 -5.92
C PHE A 101 14.29 -16.23 -7.00
N LYS A 102 15.27 -17.15 -7.21
CA LYS A 102 16.35 -16.98 -8.21
C LYS A 102 15.82 -16.80 -9.63
N ASP A 103 14.76 -17.52 -9.98
CA ASP A 103 14.15 -17.51 -11.31
C ASP A 103 13.09 -16.37 -11.46
N GLY A 104 12.97 -15.53 -10.46
CA GLY A 104 11.96 -14.46 -10.36
C GLY A 104 10.72 -14.88 -9.58
N ASP A 105 9.93 -13.90 -9.17
CA ASP A 105 8.70 -14.15 -8.43
C ASP A 105 7.61 -14.76 -9.33
N PRO A 106 6.66 -15.51 -8.77
CA PRO A 106 5.53 -16.06 -9.51
C PRO A 106 4.79 -14.96 -10.28
N LYS A 107 4.27 -15.31 -11.44
CA LYS A 107 3.43 -14.41 -12.24
C LYS A 107 1.99 -14.90 -12.21
N PRO A 108 1.02 -13.98 -12.25
CA PRO A 108 -0.38 -14.38 -12.41
C PRO A 108 -0.55 -15.21 -13.68
N LYS A 109 -1.42 -16.20 -13.62
CA LYS A 109 -1.81 -17.00 -14.78
C LYS A 109 -3.09 -16.43 -15.38
N GLY A 110 -3.04 -16.11 -16.67
CA GLY A 110 -4.18 -15.61 -17.41
C GLY A 110 -4.17 -14.10 -17.68
N SER A 111 -5.16 -13.66 -18.41
CA SER A 111 -5.43 -12.26 -18.72
C SER A 111 -6.03 -11.52 -17.52
N PRO A 112 -6.05 -10.19 -17.52
CA PRO A 112 -6.74 -9.43 -16.48
C PRO A 112 -8.20 -9.85 -16.26
N GLY A 113 -8.93 -10.18 -17.31
CA GLY A 113 -10.31 -10.69 -17.22
C GLY A 113 -10.41 -12.06 -16.54
N GLU A 114 -9.44 -12.95 -16.80
CA GLU A 114 -9.38 -14.25 -16.12
C GLU A 114 -9.02 -14.09 -14.64
N LEU A 115 -8.19 -13.12 -14.29
CA LEU A 115 -7.88 -12.79 -12.88
C LEU A 115 -9.12 -12.26 -12.15
N VAL A 116 -9.90 -11.39 -12.79
CA VAL A 116 -11.18 -10.90 -12.25
C VAL A 116 -12.16 -12.05 -12.04
N LYS A 117 -12.27 -12.98 -13.00
CA LYS A 117 -13.13 -14.15 -12.87
C LYS A 117 -12.69 -15.05 -11.71
N SER A 118 -11.39 -15.31 -11.57
CA SER A 118 -10.87 -16.11 -10.44
C SER A 118 -11.11 -15.41 -9.10
N ALA A 119 -10.99 -14.08 -9.05
CA ALA A 119 -11.33 -13.30 -7.86
C ALA A 119 -12.84 -13.40 -7.54
N GLN A 120 -13.70 -13.34 -8.54
CA GLN A 120 -15.16 -13.50 -8.38
C GLN A 120 -15.50 -14.88 -7.78
N GLU A 121 -14.92 -15.95 -8.31
CA GLU A 121 -15.06 -17.30 -7.75
C GLU A 121 -14.60 -17.36 -6.28
N MET A 122 -13.44 -16.79 -5.97
CA MET A 122 -12.89 -16.73 -4.62
C MET A 122 -13.81 -15.95 -3.64
N TYR A 123 -14.35 -14.80 -4.05
CA TYR A 123 -15.25 -14.02 -3.20
C TYR A 123 -16.60 -14.70 -2.96
N HIS A 124 -17.11 -15.48 -3.93
CA HIS A 124 -18.26 -16.35 -3.72
C HIS A 124 -17.99 -17.49 -2.74
N GLU A 125 -16.79 -18.08 -2.77
CA GLU A 125 -16.40 -19.12 -1.81
C GLU A 125 -16.21 -18.54 -0.40
N LEU A 126 -15.82 -17.28 -0.28
CA LEU A 126 -15.54 -16.62 1.00
C LEU A 126 -16.83 -16.37 1.79
N SER A 127 -17.81 -15.73 1.20
CA SER A 127 -19.17 -15.57 1.76
C SER A 127 -20.18 -15.11 0.69
N PRO A 128 -21.50 -15.30 0.94
CA PRO A 128 -22.55 -14.75 0.07
C PRO A 128 -22.43 -13.24 -0.12
N GLU A 129 -22.13 -12.49 0.95
CA GLU A 129 -22.04 -11.03 0.96
C GLU A 129 -20.86 -10.53 0.10
N THR A 130 -19.70 -11.17 0.21
CA THR A 130 -18.53 -10.81 -0.61
C THR A 130 -18.71 -11.21 -2.06
N GLY A 131 -19.43 -12.30 -2.33
CA GLY A 131 -19.80 -12.71 -3.69
C GLY A 131 -20.73 -11.70 -4.36
N GLU A 132 -21.83 -11.31 -3.70
CA GLU A 132 -22.78 -10.29 -4.20
C GLU A 132 -22.09 -8.94 -4.44
N PHE A 133 -21.25 -8.51 -3.49
CA PHE A 133 -20.44 -7.32 -3.65
C PHE A 133 -19.56 -7.38 -4.90
N PHE A 134 -18.80 -8.47 -5.08
CA PHE A 134 -17.87 -8.55 -6.20
C PHE A 134 -18.59 -8.71 -7.55
N ASP A 135 -19.75 -9.36 -7.56
CA ASP A 135 -20.64 -9.37 -8.72
C ASP A 135 -21.09 -7.96 -9.12
N THR A 136 -21.42 -7.12 -8.13
CA THR A 136 -21.77 -5.72 -8.37
C THR A 136 -20.59 -4.97 -9.00
N MET A 137 -19.36 -5.17 -8.46
CA MET A 137 -18.14 -4.55 -9.01
C MET A 137 -17.90 -4.93 -10.48
N VAL A 138 -18.16 -6.18 -10.83
CA VAL A 138 -17.98 -6.69 -12.21
C VAL A 138 -19.10 -6.22 -13.12
N ASN A 139 -20.36 -6.40 -12.73
CA ASN A 139 -21.53 -6.13 -13.57
C ASN A 139 -21.74 -4.65 -13.86
N GLU A 140 -21.37 -3.78 -12.93
CA GLU A 140 -21.48 -2.32 -13.08
C GLU A 140 -20.17 -1.67 -13.58
N GLU A 141 -19.16 -2.47 -13.96
CA GLU A 141 -17.86 -2.01 -14.49
C GLU A 141 -17.13 -1.03 -13.55
N LEU A 142 -17.16 -1.31 -12.24
CA LEU A 142 -16.62 -0.44 -11.20
C LEU A 142 -15.09 -0.60 -10.99
N MET A 143 -14.39 -1.11 -11.99
CA MET A 143 -12.93 -1.36 -11.92
C MET A 143 -12.23 -0.96 -13.21
N ASP A 144 -11.24 -0.07 -13.12
CA ASP A 144 -10.29 0.25 -14.19
C ASP A 144 -8.92 -0.32 -13.83
N LEU A 145 -8.65 -1.56 -14.23
CA LEU A 145 -7.50 -2.33 -13.75
C LEU A 145 -6.28 -2.26 -14.67
N VAL A 146 -6.48 -2.14 -16.00
CA VAL A 146 -5.41 -2.32 -16.98
C VAL A 146 -4.60 -1.05 -17.18
N ASN A 147 -3.28 -1.21 -17.22
CA ASN A 147 -2.38 -0.11 -17.57
C ASN A 147 -2.52 0.29 -19.04
N ARG A 148 -2.34 1.58 -19.34
CA ARG A 148 -2.35 2.16 -20.70
C ARG A 148 -1.63 3.49 -20.75
N ASP A 149 -1.27 3.92 -21.94
CA ASP A 149 -0.60 5.20 -22.16
C ASP A 149 -1.43 6.37 -21.62
N GLY A 150 -0.77 7.29 -20.91
CA GLY A 150 -1.40 8.46 -20.30
C GLY A 150 -2.19 8.16 -19.01
N LYS A 151 -2.33 6.90 -18.58
CA LYS A 151 -2.96 6.57 -17.31
C LYS A 151 -2.02 6.89 -16.14
N ARG A 152 -2.57 7.54 -15.10
CA ARG A 152 -1.81 7.84 -13.87
C ARG A 152 -1.32 6.55 -13.20
N PRO A 153 -0.06 6.48 -12.77
CA PRO A 153 0.46 5.31 -12.04
C PRO A 153 -0.16 5.20 -10.65
N GLY A 154 -0.12 3.98 -10.09
CA GLY A 154 -0.62 3.66 -8.76
C GLY A 154 -1.94 2.90 -8.77
N GLY A 155 -2.44 2.57 -7.60
CA GLY A 155 -3.74 1.94 -7.35
C GLY A 155 -4.44 2.64 -6.19
N PHE A 156 -5.76 2.66 -6.20
CA PHE A 156 -6.59 3.16 -5.11
C PHE A 156 -8.03 2.66 -5.24
N CYS A 157 -8.71 2.58 -4.11
CA CYS A 157 -10.16 2.52 -4.05
C CYS A 157 -10.71 3.90 -3.66
N THR A 158 -11.82 4.28 -4.24
CA THR A 158 -12.60 5.46 -3.88
C THR A 158 -14.08 5.12 -3.88
N SER A 159 -14.93 6.04 -3.41
CA SER A 159 -16.39 5.90 -3.47
C SER A 159 -17.02 7.09 -4.17
N PHE A 160 -18.15 6.84 -4.79
CA PHE A 160 -19.01 7.87 -5.37
C PHE A 160 -20.30 7.99 -4.55
N PRO A 161 -20.36 8.85 -3.51
CA PRO A 161 -21.49 8.89 -2.57
C PRO A 161 -22.85 9.12 -3.23
N LYS A 162 -22.88 9.85 -4.36
CA LYS A 162 -24.11 10.09 -5.13
C LYS A 162 -24.72 8.81 -5.67
N TYR A 163 -23.89 7.82 -6.00
CA TYR A 163 -24.28 6.56 -6.62
C TYR A 163 -24.25 5.39 -5.63
N ASP A 164 -23.71 5.64 -4.43
CA ASP A 164 -23.47 4.62 -3.41
C ASP A 164 -22.67 3.43 -3.97
N ARG A 165 -21.57 3.76 -4.64
CA ARG A 165 -20.70 2.78 -5.32
C ARG A 165 -19.23 3.04 -5.05
N PRO A 166 -18.48 1.98 -4.65
CA PRO A 166 -17.02 2.02 -4.66
C PRO A 166 -16.48 1.88 -6.09
N TYR A 167 -15.24 2.29 -6.28
CA TYR A 167 -14.55 2.18 -7.56
C TYR A 167 -13.07 1.87 -7.35
N ILE A 168 -12.54 0.89 -8.09
CA ILE A 168 -11.13 0.48 -8.03
C ILE A 168 -10.40 0.97 -9.27
N PHE A 169 -9.31 1.68 -9.05
CA PHE A 169 -8.35 2.09 -10.06
C PHE A 169 -7.02 1.37 -9.82
N SER A 170 -6.45 0.76 -10.86
CA SER A 170 -5.18 0.04 -10.77
C SER A 170 -4.41 0.11 -12.09
N ASN A 171 -3.21 -0.47 -12.12
CA ASN A 171 -2.33 -0.52 -13.28
C ASN A 171 -1.70 -1.91 -13.40
N PHE A 172 -2.49 -2.90 -13.78
CA PHE A 172 -2.01 -4.26 -13.99
C PHE A 172 -0.87 -4.32 -15.01
N ASN A 173 0.18 -5.03 -14.67
CA ASN A 173 1.40 -5.11 -15.44
C ASN A 173 1.94 -6.55 -15.65
N GLY A 174 1.17 -7.56 -15.23
CA GLY A 174 1.53 -8.98 -15.37
C GLY A 174 2.46 -9.50 -14.28
N THR A 175 2.51 -8.85 -13.12
CA THR A 175 3.25 -9.32 -11.95
C THR A 175 2.31 -9.82 -10.85
N ASP A 176 2.84 -10.52 -9.85
CA ASP A 176 2.11 -10.94 -8.64
C ASP A 176 1.45 -9.77 -7.90
N HIS A 177 2.00 -8.57 -8.08
CA HIS A 177 1.45 -7.34 -7.53
C HIS A 177 0.01 -7.06 -8.02
N ASP A 178 -0.35 -7.48 -9.22
CA ASP A 178 -1.71 -7.30 -9.77
C ASP A 178 -2.75 -7.99 -8.88
N ILE A 179 -2.45 -9.21 -8.41
CA ILE A 179 -3.35 -9.96 -7.50
C ILE A 179 -3.40 -9.27 -6.14
N THR A 180 -2.25 -8.89 -5.61
CA THR A 180 -2.15 -8.22 -4.31
C THR A 180 -2.95 -6.91 -4.30
N VAL A 181 -2.82 -6.09 -5.34
CA VAL A 181 -3.56 -4.82 -5.45
C VAL A 181 -5.06 -5.08 -5.62
N LEU A 182 -5.46 -6.02 -6.48
CA LEU A 182 -6.88 -6.32 -6.68
C LEU A 182 -7.55 -6.72 -5.36
N THR A 183 -6.95 -7.64 -4.61
CA THR A 183 -7.53 -8.10 -3.34
C THR A 183 -7.48 -7.05 -2.25
N HIS A 184 -6.43 -6.21 -2.22
CA HIS A 184 -6.31 -5.10 -1.28
C HIS A 184 -7.39 -4.03 -1.52
N GLU A 185 -7.52 -3.56 -2.77
CA GLU A 185 -8.49 -2.53 -3.14
C GLU A 185 -9.93 -3.05 -3.05
N ALA A 186 -10.15 -4.34 -3.34
CA ALA A 186 -11.46 -4.97 -3.12
C ALA A 186 -11.84 -5.01 -1.63
N GLY A 187 -10.88 -5.17 -0.71
CA GLY A 187 -11.14 -5.04 0.73
C GLY A 187 -11.63 -3.65 1.11
N HIS A 188 -11.01 -2.59 0.58
CA HIS A 188 -11.50 -1.21 0.76
C HIS A 188 -12.86 -0.98 0.10
N ALA A 189 -13.06 -1.52 -1.09
CA ALA A 189 -14.33 -1.40 -1.80
C ALA A 189 -15.46 -2.10 -1.04
N PHE A 190 -15.22 -3.28 -0.48
CA PHE A 190 -16.18 -4.00 0.34
C PHE A 190 -16.56 -3.21 1.60
N GLN A 191 -15.58 -2.62 2.28
CA GLN A 191 -15.84 -1.74 3.43
C GLN A 191 -16.74 -0.54 3.06
N ASN A 192 -16.56 0.03 1.85
CA ASN A 192 -17.39 1.15 1.40
C ASN A 192 -18.78 0.71 0.92
N TYR A 193 -18.93 -0.57 0.52
CA TYR A 193 -20.18 -1.15 0.06
C TYR A 193 -21.10 -1.59 1.21
N SER A 194 -20.51 -1.99 2.35
CA SER A 194 -21.22 -2.51 3.54
C SER A 194 -21.72 -1.38 4.44
#